data_5c83074812904c29a16bde3bab77efd3
#
_entry.id   5c83074812904c29a16bde3bab77efd3
#
_cell.length_a   1.000
_cell.length_b   1.000
_cell.length_c   1.000
_cell.angle_alpha   90.00
_cell.angle_beta   90.00
_cell.angle_gamma   90.00
#
_symmetry.space_group_name_H-M   'P 1'
#
loop_
_entity.id
_entity.type
_entity.pdbx_description
1 polymer ?
#
loop_
_entity_poly.entity_id
_entity_poly.type
_entity_poly.pdbx_seq_one_letter_code
_entity_poly.pdbx_strand_id
1 'polypeptide(L)'
;MRTDALLLVLAAAAIHASWNALTKRAQDQLAFLWSSVSLATLVLLPVGWGFLPREGVPAAAWPFLAATSVIHAVYFYLLGRAYGSGEFSLVYPIARGLGVALVPFAAFFFLGERPSALGALGVLLVVAGIVGINLSSAGLSSAGRSASVGSAAAGPRRLMSTGTGWALVTGLSIAAYSLVDKAGVARLHPVPYIAILGVGMSLLLVPAMVRRRAALAREWRTNWRAILVASTLNLTSYLLVLFAFRLSKAGYVVAAREISIVLSVAIGRLWFGERGVGRRLAAASLVLAGVICVALAR
;
A
#
# COMPACT_ATOMS: atom_id res chain seq x y z
N MET A 1 2.39 -9.44 -18.86
CA MET A 1 3.21 -9.62 -17.65
C MET A 1 3.66 -11.08 -17.56
N ARG A 2 4.85 -11.38 -17.00
CA ARG A 2 5.28 -12.78 -16.78
C ARG A 2 4.35 -13.46 -15.78
N THR A 3 4.05 -14.74 -15.99
CA THR A 3 3.13 -15.52 -15.12
C THR A 3 3.63 -15.63 -13.68
N ASP A 4 4.94 -15.82 -13.50
CA ASP A 4 5.56 -15.86 -12.18
C ASP A 4 5.41 -14.53 -11.41
N ALA A 5 5.63 -13.40 -12.08
CA ALA A 5 5.40 -12.09 -11.49
C ALA A 5 3.93 -11.87 -11.11
N LEU A 6 2.99 -12.33 -11.96
CA LEU A 6 1.56 -12.23 -11.67
C LEU A 6 1.18 -13.04 -10.42
N LEU A 7 1.65 -14.30 -10.32
CA LEU A 7 1.37 -15.14 -9.16
C LEU A 7 1.91 -14.52 -7.86
N LEU A 8 3.15 -13.98 -7.90
CA LEU A 8 3.74 -13.26 -6.76
C LEU A 8 2.88 -12.07 -6.32
N VAL A 9 2.39 -11.28 -7.29
CA VAL A 9 1.57 -10.09 -6.99
C VAL A 9 0.19 -10.47 -6.47
N LEU A 10 -0.45 -11.50 -7.02
CA LEU A 10 -1.77 -11.97 -6.53
C LEU A 10 -1.66 -12.51 -5.10
N ALA A 11 -0.64 -13.33 -4.82
CA ALA A 11 -0.36 -13.79 -3.46
C ALA A 11 -0.07 -12.60 -2.52
N ALA A 12 0.77 -11.67 -2.94
CA ALA A 12 1.06 -10.46 -2.18
C ALA A 12 -0.20 -9.64 -1.89
N ALA A 13 -1.11 -9.52 -2.85
CA ALA A 13 -2.36 -8.76 -2.70
C ALA A 13 -3.31 -9.39 -1.68
N ALA A 14 -3.45 -10.72 -1.69
CA ALA A 14 -4.26 -11.44 -0.71
C ALA A 14 -3.71 -11.28 0.72
N ILE A 15 -2.40 -11.48 0.89
CA ILE A 15 -1.70 -11.28 2.16
C ILE A 15 -1.79 -9.81 2.62
N HIS A 16 -1.68 -8.87 1.66
CA HIS A 16 -1.78 -7.44 1.93
C HIS A 16 -3.15 -7.04 2.49
N ALA A 17 -4.23 -7.56 1.93
CA ALA A 17 -5.58 -7.31 2.45
C ALA A 17 -5.72 -7.81 3.89
N SER A 18 -5.12 -8.94 4.22
CA SER A 18 -5.21 -9.57 5.54
C SER A 18 -4.52 -8.74 6.63
N TRP A 19 -3.25 -8.32 6.44
CA TRP A 19 -2.56 -7.53 7.47
C TRP A 19 -3.13 -6.10 7.60
N ASN A 20 -3.66 -5.51 6.51
CA ASN A 20 -4.36 -4.24 6.60
C ASN A 20 -5.63 -4.34 7.45
N ALA A 21 -6.38 -5.44 7.35
CA ALA A 21 -7.53 -5.69 8.21
C ALA A 21 -7.15 -5.75 9.71
N LEU A 22 -5.99 -6.35 10.02
CA LEU A 22 -5.45 -6.35 11.39
C LEU A 22 -5.06 -4.94 11.84
N THR A 23 -4.36 -4.19 11.01
CA THR A 23 -3.96 -2.80 11.30
C THR A 23 -5.17 -1.90 11.56
N LYS A 24 -6.28 -2.09 10.81
CA LYS A 24 -7.51 -1.32 11.02
C LYS A 24 -8.13 -1.51 12.41
N ARG A 25 -7.89 -2.67 13.04
CA ARG A 25 -8.38 -2.97 14.40
C ARG A 25 -7.47 -2.43 15.52
N ALA A 26 -6.27 -1.97 15.19
CA ALA A 26 -5.34 -1.41 16.15
C ALA A 26 -5.88 -0.13 16.77
N GLN A 27 -5.53 0.12 18.04
CA GLN A 27 -5.90 1.34 18.77
C GLN A 27 -5.04 2.53 18.31
N ASP A 28 -3.75 2.30 18.04
CA ASP A 28 -2.83 3.26 17.40
C ASP A 28 -2.16 2.59 16.21
N GLN A 29 -2.64 2.94 15.01
CA GLN A 29 -2.18 2.32 13.76
C GLN A 29 -0.68 2.52 13.52
N LEU A 30 -0.12 3.68 13.87
CA LEU A 30 1.30 3.94 13.66
C LEU A 30 2.17 3.10 14.59
N ALA A 31 1.79 2.98 15.88
CA ALA A 31 2.49 2.12 16.83
C ALA A 31 2.41 0.64 16.44
N PHE A 32 1.25 0.19 15.98
CA PHE A 32 1.03 -1.17 15.49
C PHE A 32 1.89 -1.47 14.25
N LEU A 33 1.87 -0.60 13.24
CA LEU A 33 2.65 -0.74 12.01
C LEU A 33 4.15 -0.74 12.30
N TRP A 34 4.61 0.23 13.11
CA TRP A 34 6.03 0.29 13.49
C TRP A 34 6.47 -0.97 14.21
N SER A 35 5.69 -1.46 15.18
CA SER A 35 5.99 -2.71 15.89
C SER A 35 6.06 -3.90 14.95
N SER A 36 5.11 -4.01 14.02
CA SER A 36 5.06 -5.11 13.06
C SER A 36 6.27 -5.11 12.13
N VAL A 37 6.66 -3.96 11.60
CA VAL A 37 7.81 -3.88 10.69
C VAL A 37 9.12 -4.05 11.44
N SER A 38 9.29 -3.45 12.61
CA SER A 38 10.51 -3.59 13.41
C SER A 38 10.74 -5.05 13.82
N LEU A 39 9.69 -5.74 14.24
CA LEU A 39 9.76 -7.17 14.58
C LEU A 39 10.10 -8.02 13.36
N ALA A 40 9.43 -7.79 12.22
CA ALA A 40 9.72 -8.48 10.97
C ALA A 40 11.18 -8.27 10.54
N THR A 41 11.68 -7.04 10.67
CA THR A 41 13.05 -6.68 10.35
C THR A 41 14.05 -7.41 11.23
N LEU A 42 13.83 -7.45 12.55
CA LEU A 42 14.71 -8.15 13.49
C LEU A 42 14.82 -9.64 13.15
N VAL A 43 13.70 -10.28 12.80
CA VAL A 43 13.67 -11.70 12.40
C VAL A 43 14.37 -11.92 11.05
N LEU A 44 14.24 -10.95 10.12
CA LEU A 44 14.80 -11.07 8.79
C LEU A 44 16.30 -10.76 8.70
N LEU A 45 16.85 -9.96 9.63
CA LEU A 45 18.23 -9.52 9.57
C LEU A 45 19.24 -10.67 9.42
N PRO A 46 19.21 -11.76 10.21
CA PRO A 46 20.14 -12.88 10.04
C PRO A 46 19.96 -13.58 8.69
N VAL A 47 18.73 -13.70 8.18
CA VAL A 47 18.46 -14.27 6.86
C VAL A 47 18.98 -13.32 5.77
N GLY A 48 18.75 -12.01 5.91
CA GLY A 48 19.23 -10.99 4.98
C GLY A 48 20.74 -10.99 4.85
N TRP A 49 21.45 -11.22 5.95
CA TRP A 49 22.91 -11.35 5.97
C TRP A 49 23.41 -12.49 5.06
N GLY A 50 22.73 -13.64 5.08
CA GLY A 50 23.07 -14.79 4.24
C GLY A 50 22.88 -14.58 2.74
N PHE A 51 22.08 -13.57 2.34
CA PHE A 51 21.87 -13.18 0.95
C PHE A 51 22.69 -11.99 0.49
N LEU A 52 23.52 -11.42 1.35
CA LEU A 52 24.45 -10.35 0.96
C LEU A 52 25.59 -10.92 0.08
N PRO A 53 26.02 -10.18 -0.96
CA PRO A 53 27.27 -10.48 -1.65
C PRO A 53 28.45 -10.49 -0.67
N ARG A 54 29.51 -11.25 -0.98
CA ARG A 54 30.70 -11.31 -0.13
C ARG A 54 31.38 -9.95 0.06
N GLU A 55 31.27 -9.08 -0.94
CA GLU A 55 31.78 -7.72 -0.91
C GLU A 55 30.87 -6.75 -0.13
N GLY A 56 29.77 -7.26 0.45
CA GLY A 56 28.78 -6.45 1.17
C GLY A 56 27.75 -5.80 0.26
N VAL A 57 27.17 -4.67 0.70
CA VAL A 57 26.17 -3.94 -0.06
C VAL A 57 26.84 -3.16 -1.19
N PRO A 58 26.46 -3.39 -2.48
CA PRO A 58 27.02 -2.65 -3.61
C PRO A 58 26.85 -1.13 -3.43
N ALA A 59 27.89 -0.34 -3.71
CA ALA A 59 27.84 1.12 -3.57
C ALA A 59 26.67 1.75 -4.35
N ALA A 60 26.35 1.21 -5.52
CA ALA A 60 25.23 1.65 -6.35
C ALA A 60 23.85 1.40 -5.74
N ALA A 61 23.71 0.56 -4.70
CA ALA A 61 22.43 0.31 -4.03
C ALA A 61 22.15 1.31 -2.89
N TRP A 62 23.18 1.92 -2.28
CA TRP A 62 23.02 2.80 -1.12
C TRP A 62 22.09 4.00 -1.33
N PRO A 63 22.13 4.73 -2.46
CA PRO A 63 21.20 5.84 -2.70
C PRO A 63 19.73 5.39 -2.66
N PHE A 64 19.44 4.21 -3.21
CA PHE A 64 18.07 3.64 -3.22
C PHE A 64 17.66 3.15 -1.84
N LEU A 65 18.57 2.54 -1.07
CA LEU A 65 18.33 2.11 0.31
C LEU A 65 18.04 3.31 1.23
N ALA A 66 18.84 4.38 1.12
CA ALA A 66 18.61 5.60 1.88
C ALA A 66 17.28 6.26 1.50
N ALA A 67 17.02 6.44 0.19
CA ALA A 67 15.82 7.06 -0.31
C ALA A 67 14.57 6.26 0.10
N THR A 68 14.56 4.94 -0.09
CA THR A 68 13.41 4.11 0.25
C THR A 68 13.13 4.10 1.75
N SER A 69 14.17 4.07 2.60
CA SER A 69 14.03 4.14 4.06
C SER A 69 13.32 5.42 4.50
N VAL A 70 13.72 6.56 3.94
CA VAL A 70 13.10 7.86 4.21
C VAL A 70 11.67 7.90 3.69
N ILE A 71 11.45 7.49 2.42
CA ILE A 71 10.13 7.55 1.80
C ILE A 71 9.14 6.63 2.53
N HIS A 72 9.56 5.42 2.95
CA HIS A 72 8.70 4.52 3.71
C HIS A 72 8.41 5.04 5.12
N ALA A 73 9.38 5.64 5.81
CA ALA A 73 9.13 6.30 7.10
C ALA A 73 8.10 7.43 6.97
N VAL A 74 8.26 8.28 5.95
CA VAL A 74 7.30 9.35 5.61
C VAL A 74 5.93 8.74 5.26
N TYR A 75 5.89 7.72 4.40
CA TYR A 75 4.66 7.03 4.01
C TYR A 75 3.88 6.49 5.22
N PHE A 76 4.54 5.78 6.17
CA PHE A 76 3.88 5.25 7.36
C PHE A 76 3.36 6.37 8.28
N TYR A 77 4.14 7.45 8.43
CA TYR A 77 3.70 8.61 9.19
C TYR A 77 2.47 9.28 8.55
N LEU A 78 2.50 9.53 7.24
CA LEU A 78 1.41 10.14 6.48
C LEU A 78 0.16 9.26 6.50
N LEU A 79 0.32 7.95 6.35
CA LEU A 79 -0.77 6.97 6.40
C LEU A 79 -1.46 6.99 7.77
N GLY A 80 -0.68 7.01 8.85
CA GLY A 80 -1.21 7.16 10.21
C GLY A 80 -1.99 8.46 10.41
N ARG A 81 -1.48 9.58 9.86
CA ARG A 81 -2.17 10.89 9.90
C ARG A 81 -3.45 10.89 9.05
N ALA A 82 -3.38 10.30 7.88
CA ALA A 82 -4.52 10.22 6.96
C ALA A 82 -5.68 9.41 7.59
N TYR A 83 -5.38 8.27 8.22
CA TYR A 83 -6.38 7.45 8.90
C TYR A 83 -6.96 8.11 10.15
N GLY A 84 -6.17 8.90 10.87
CA GLY A 84 -6.63 9.64 12.05
C GLY A 84 -7.43 10.91 11.75
N SER A 85 -7.36 11.46 10.53
CA SER A 85 -7.97 12.76 10.18
C SER A 85 -9.07 12.71 9.13
N GLY A 86 -9.37 11.54 8.55
CA GLY A 86 -10.37 11.38 7.51
C GLY A 86 -11.13 10.05 7.57
N GLU A 87 -12.27 10.01 6.87
CA GLU A 87 -13.01 8.76 6.71
C GLU A 87 -12.15 7.78 5.89
N PHE A 88 -11.94 6.57 6.42
CA PHE A 88 -11.13 5.53 5.77
C PHE A 88 -11.59 5.26 4.33
N SER A 89 -12.92 5.24 4.11
CA SER A 89 -13.56 5.03 2.82
C SER A 89 -13.23 6.11 1.77
N LEU A 90 -12.73 7.28 2.18
CA LEU A 90 -12.31 8.35 1.29
C LEU A 90 -10.77 8.41 1.15
N VAL A 91 -10.07 8.34 2.26
CA VAL A 91 -8.61 8.51 2.33
C VAL A 91 -7.84 7.38 1.66
N TYR A 92 -8.19 6.14 1.98
CA TYR A 92 -7.47 4.97 1.47
C TYR A 92 -7.47 4.89 -0.06
N PRO A 93 -8.61 5.07 -0.71
CA PRO A 93 -8.66 4.97 -2.15
C PRO A 93 -8.05 6.14 -2.92
N ILE A 94 -8.08 7.34 -2.36
CA ILE A 94 -7.38 8.49 -2.96
C ILE A 94 -5.87 8.21 -2.95
N ALA A 95 -5.32 7.79 -1.81
CA ALA A 95 -3.90 7.46 -1.70
C ALA A 95 -3.50 6.33 -2.66
N ARG A 96 -4.27 5.26 -2.70
CA ARG A 96 -4.00 4.09 -3.55
C ARG A 96 -4.17 4.40 -5.03
N GLY A 97 -5.28 5.05 -5.40
CA GLY A 97 -5.58 5.40 -6.79
C GLY A 97 -4.54 6.33 -7.41
N LEU A 98 -4.09 7.34 -6.65
CA LEU A 98 -3.04 8.24 -7.10
C LEU A 98 -1.71 7.50 -7.31
N GLY A 99 -1.32 6.62 -6.37
CA GLY A 99 -0.12 5.79 -6.52
C GLY A 99 -0.16 4.95 -7.81
N VAL A 100 -1.27 4.26 -8.07
CA VAL A 100 -1.44 3.43 -9.28
C VAL A 100 -1.42 4.26 -10.56
N ALA A 101 -2.02 5.44 -10.56
CA ALA A 101 -2.04 6.31 -11.72
C ALA A 101 -0.65 6.89 -12.04
N LEU A 102 0.10 7.27 -11.01
CA LEU A 102 1.39 7.94 -11.19
C LEU A 102 2.54 6.99 -11.52
N VAL A 103 2.54 5.75 -10.98
CA VAL A 103 3.68 4.83 -11.17
C VAL A 103 3.97 4.52 -12.63
N PRO A 104 3.01 4.16 -13.51
CA PRO A 104 3.32 3.87 -14.91
C PRO A 104 3.85 5.08 -15.66
N PHE A 105 3.28 6.27 -15.36
CA PHE A 105 3.72 7.53 -15.94
C PHE A 105 5.16 7.86 -15.51
N ALA A 106 5.44 7.82 -14.22
CA ALA A 106 6.77 8.10 -13.73
C ALA A 106 7.79 7.01 -14.13
N ALA A 107 7.41 5.75 -14.21
CA ALA A 107 8.26 4.67 -14.70
C ALA A 107 8.64 4.83 -16.18
N PHE A 108 7.75 5.41 -17.00
CA PHE A 108 8.07 5.76 -18.37
C PHE A 108 9.23 6.77 -18.43
N PHE A 109 9.18 7.85 -17.63
CA PHE A 109 10.21 8.90 -17.65
C PHE A 109 11.50 8.51 -16.93
N PHE A 110 11.40 7.89 -15.76
CA PHE A 110 12.57 7.65 -14.89
C PHE A 110 13.21 6.28 -15.07
N LEU A 111 12.45 5.27 -15.52
CA LEU A 111 12.95 3.90 -15.70
C LEU A 111 12.97 3.46 -17.18
N GLY A 112 12.49 4.29 -18.09
CA GLY A 112 12.39 3.96 -19.50
C GLY A 112 11.36 2.83 -19.81
N GLU A 113 10.47 2.53 -18.87
CA GLU A 113 9.46 1.49 -19.03
C GLU A 113 8.36 1.95 -20.00
N ARG A 114 8.17 1.22 -21.11
CA ARG A 114 7.08 1.49 -22.07
C ARG A 114 5.98 0.45 -21.88
N PRO A 115 4.79 0.81 -21.37
CA PRO A 115 3.67 -0.11 -21.32
C PRO A 115 3.19 -0.40 -22.75
N SER A 116 2.70 -1.63 -23.01
CA SER A 116 1.97 -1.91 -24.24
C SER A 116 0.58 -1.25 -24.18
N ALA A 117 -0.09 -1.09 -25.34
CA ALA A 117 -1.43 -0.50 -25.39
C ALA A 117 -2.42 -1.23 -24.46
N LEU A 118 -2.37 -2.57 -24.45
CA LEU A 118 -3.19 -3.40 -23.56
C LEU A 118 -2.84 -3.17 -22.09
N GLY A 119 -1.56 -3.02 -21.77
CA GLY A 119 -1.11 -2.71 -20.40
C GLY A 119 -1.55 -1.32 -19.94
N ALA A 120 -1.49 -0.32 -20.81
CA ALA A 120 -1.97 1.03 -20.54
C ALA A 120 -3.50 1.04 -20.29
N LEU A 121 -4.26 0.34 -21.15
CA LEU A 121 -5.71 0.15 -20.95
C LEU A 121 -6.00 -0.51 -19.60
N GLY A 122 -5.25 -1.55 -19.24
CA GLY A 122 -5.38 -2.24 -17.95
C GLY A 122 -5.18 -1.31 -16.76
N VAL A 123 -4.14 -0.47 -16.79
CA VAL A 123 -3.89 0.54 -15.74
C VAL A 123 -5.06 1.54 -15.65
N LEU A 124 -5.55 2.04 -16.78
CA LEU A 124 -6.68 2.97 -16.82
C LEU A 124 -7.95 2.35 -16.23
N LEU A 125 -8.24 1.09 -16.55
CA LEU A 125 -9.38 0.37 -15.98
C LEU A 125 -9.25 0.19 -14.47
N VAL A 126 -8.05 -0.12 -13.96
CA VAL A 126 -7.80 -0.21 -12.51
C VAL A 126 -8.07 1.14 -11.84
N VAL A 127 -7.54 2.24 -12.39
CA VAL A 127 -7.76 3.59 -11.85
C VAL A 127 -9.24 3.95 -11.86
N ALA A 128 -9.94 3.71 -12.98
CA ALA A 128 -11.37 3.96 -13.11
C ALA A 128 -12.19 3.14 -12.09
N GLY A 129 -11.85 1.87 -11.90
CA GLY A 129 -12.48 1.02 -10.89
C GLY A 129 -12.26 1.52 -9.46
N ILE A 130 -11.03 1.95 -9.11
CA ILE A 130 -10.73 2.55 -7.80
C ILE A 130 -11.56 3.81 -7.58
N VAL A 131 -11.62 4.71 -8.54
CA VAL A 131 -12.44 5.93 -8.49
C VAL A 131 -13.93 5.57 -8.33
N GLY A 132 -14.43 4.58 -9.08
CA GLY A 132 -15.82 4.12 -9.00
C GLY A 132 -16.20 3.55 -7.63
N ILE A 133 -15.32 2.76 -7.00
CA ILE A 133 -15.52 2.25 -5.63
C ILE A 133 -15.67 3.41 -4.65
N ASN A 134 -14.87 4.47 -4.83
CA ASN A 134 -14.87 5.65 -3.97
C ASN A 134 -16.12 6.48 -4.08
N LEU A 135 -16.51 6.80 -5.29
CA LEU A 135 -17.75 7.55 -5.55
C LEU A 135 -18.96 6.82 -4.99
N SER A 136 -18.98 5.48 -5.11
CA SER A 136 -20.04 4.64 -4.53
C SER A 136 -20.06 4.70 -3.00
N SER A 137 -18.93 4.77 -2.35
CA SER A 137 -18.82 4.87 -0.89
C SER A 137 -19.23 6.25 -0.37
N ALA A 138 -18.87 7.33 -1.06
CA ALA A 138 -19.24 8.69 -0.73
C ALA A 138 -20.76 8.93 -0.85
N GLY A 139 -21.39 8.37 -1.88
CA GLY A 139 -22.85 8.44 -2.09
C GLY A 139 -23.67 7.75 -0.99
N LEU A 140 -23.18 6.62 -0.46
CA LEU A 140 -23.85 5.91 0.65
C LEU A 140 -23.72 6.66 1.98
N SER A 141 -22.60 7.34 2.22
CA SER A 141 -22.41 8.17 3.42
C SER A 141 -23.29 9.42 3.41
N SER A 142 -23.65 9.96 2.24
CA SER A 142 -24.57 11.10 2.12
C SER A 142 -26.04 10.69 2.29
N ALA A 143 -26.45 9.54 1.74
CA ALA A 143 -27.82 9.04 1.85
C ALA A 143 -28.20 8.66 3.29
N GLY A 144 -27.28 8.08 4.06
CA GLY A 144 -27.53 7.73 5.47
C GLY A 144 -27.60 8.94 6.42
N ARG A 145 -27.10 10.10 6.01
CA ARG A 145 -27.14 11.36 6.81
C ARG A 145 -28.34 12.27 6.48
N SER A 146 -28.99 12.07 5.34
CA SER A 146 -30.22 12.81 4.98
C SER A 146 -31.44 12.43 5.83
N ALA A 147 -31.35 11.35 6.62
CA ALA A 147 -32.41 10.92 7.53
C ALA A 147 -32.37 11.58 8.91
N SER A 148 -31.33 12.36 9.24
CA SER A 148 -31.23 13.10 10.50
C SER A 148 -30.86 14.56 10.25
N VAL A 149 -31.90 15.40 10.25
CA VAL A 149 -31.93 16.87 10.48
C VAL A 149 -30.98 17.76 9.67
N GLY A 150 -31.56 18.54 8.76
CA GLY A 150 -31.32 19.94 8.42
C GLY A 150 -29.90 20.48 8.60
N SER A 151 -29.02 20.29 7.61
CA SER A 151 -27.93 21.22 7.37
C SER A 151 -27.64 21.31 5.88
N ALA A 152 -27.88 22.50 5.34
CA ALA A 152 -27.71 22.87 3.96
C ALA A 152 -26.25 22.74 3.48
N ALA A 153 -26.12 22.51 2.16
CA ALA A 153 -24.95 22.74 1.33
C ALA A 153 -23.67 21.97 1.71
N ALA A 154 -23.63 20.69 1.30
CA ALA A 154 -22.37 20.00 1.08
C ALA A 154 -21.74 20.51 -0.23
N GLY A 155 -21.17 21.73 -0.19
CA GLY A 155 -20.44 22.33 -1.28
C GLY A 155 -19.05 21.68 -1.49
N PRO A 156 -18.31 22.09 -2.55
CA PRO A 156 -16.99 21.54 -2.94
C PRO A 156 -15.90 21.65 -1.86
N ARG A 157 -16.13 22.31 -0.74
CA ARG A 157 -15.23 22.41 0.42
C ARG A 157 -14.94 21.06 1.12
N ARG A 158 -15.74 20.00 0.91
CA ARG A 158 -15.46 18.66 1.49
C ARG A 158 -14.37 17.89 0.76
N LEU A 159 -14.09 18.19 -0.52
CA LEU A 159 -12.99 17.58 -1.27
C LEU A 159 -11.61 18.04 -0.78
N MET A 160 -11.51 19.13 -0.08
CA MET A 160 -10.26 19.68 0.50
C MET A 160 -10.20 19.52 2.02
N SER A 161 -10.70 18.42 2.57
CA SER A 161 -10.49 18.11 3.98
C SER A 161 -9.02 17.82 4.25
N THR A 162 -8.57 18.08 5.48
CA THR A 162 -7.19 17.78 5.92
C THR A 162 -6.81 16.32 5.61
N GLY A 163 -7.77 15.38 5.72
CA GLY A 163 -7.59 13.98 5.38
C GLY A 163 -7.31 13.73 3.90
N THR A 164 -7.96 14.47 3.00
CA THR A 164 -7.70 14.38 1.55
C THR A 164 -6.28 14.85 1.20
N GLY A 165 -5.81 15.94 1.81
CA GLY A 165 -4.44 16.40 1.62
C GLY A 165 -3.41 15.35 2.04
N TRP A 166 -3.59 14.74 3.20
CA TRP A 166 -2.72 13.64 3.66
C TRP A 166 -2.79 12.42 2.72
N ALA A 167 -3.97 12.08 2.20
CA ALA A 167 -4.14 10.99 1.25
C ALA A 167 -3.39 11.23 -0.07
N LEU A 168 -3.43 12.45 -0.61
CA LEU A 168 -2.70 12.79 -1.83
C LEU A 168 -1.19 12.68 -1.64
N VAL A 169 -0.63 13.21 -0.55
CA VAL A 169 0.81 13.10 -0.25
C VAL A 169 1.20 11.64 0.00
N THR A 170 0.32 10.85 0.64
CA THR A 170 0.51 9.39 0.78
C THR A 170 0.58 8.71 -0.59
N GLY A 171 -0.29 9.08 -1.53
CA GLY A 171 -0.26 8.55 -2.91
C GLY A 171 1.01 8.89 -3.66
N LEU A 172 1.53 10.11 -3.52
CA LEU A 172 2.83 10.50 -4.06
C LEU A 172 3.96 9.66 -3.46
N SER A 173 3.94 9.41 -2.16
CA SER A 173 4.96 8.56 -1.51
C SER A 173 4.88 7.11 -1.98
N ILE A 174 3.67 6.58 -2.27
CA ILE A 174 3.49 5.26 -2.89
C ILE A 174 4.16 5.20 -4.27
N ALA A 175 3.96 6.20 -5.11
CA ALA A 175 4.61 6.25 -6.41
C ALA A 175 6.13 6.34 -6.26
N ALA A 176 6.63 7.20 -5.40
CA ALA A 176 8.04 7.41 -5.17
C ALA A 176 8.77 6.14 -4.70
N TYR A 177 8.28 5.48 -3.62
CA TYR A 177 8.94 4.27 -3.16
C TYR A 177 8.85 3.13 -4.18
N SER A 178 7.76 3.01 -4.93
CA SER A 178 7.63 1.95 -5.94
C SER A 178 8.69 2.04 -7.03
N LEU A 179 9.04 3.25 -7.47
CA LEU A 179 10.10 3.49 -8.46
C LEU A 179 11.48 3.26 -7.88
N VAL A 180 11.73 3.79 -6.67
CA VAL A 180 13.01 3.64 -5.96
C VAL A 180 13.26 2.16 -5.67
N ASP A 181 12.25 1.42 -5.21
CA ASP A 181 12.39 0.00 -4.92
C ASP A 181 12.59 -0.84 -6.17
N LYS A 182 11.88 -0.53 -7.26
CA LYS A 182 12.12 -1.17 -8.57
C LYS A 182 13.58 -1.00 -9.01
N ALA A 183 14.12 0.19 -8.90
CA ALA A 183 15.52 0.47 -9.24
C ALA A 183 16.50 -0.15 -8.24
N GLY A 184 16.15 -0.15 -6.95
CA GLY A 184 16.98 -0.68 -5.87
C GLY A 184 17.14 -2.20 -5.93
N VAL A 185 16.03 -2.95 -6.15
CA VAL A 185 16.08 -4.42 -6.24
C VAL A 185 16.71 -4.93 -7.55
N ALA A 186 16.92 -4.06 -8.50
CA ALA A 186 17.75 -4.37 -9.68
C ALA A 186 19.25 -4.42 -9.32
N ARG A 187 19.67 -3.79 -8.20
CA ARG A 187 21.06 -3.63 -7.75
C ARG A 187 21.40 -4.48 -6.54
N LEU A 188 20.42 -4.82 -5.71
CA LEU A 188 20.59 -5.65 -4.53
C LEU A 188 19.47 -6.69 -4.46
N HIS A 189 19.79 -7.89 -3.95
CA HIS A 189 18.79 -8.94 -3.78
C HIS A 189 17.65 -8.47 -2.87
N PRO A 190 16.37 -8.80 -3.17
CA PRO A 190 15.21 -8.32 -2.40
C PRO A 190 15.27 -8.58 -0.88
N VAL A 191 15.86 -9.70 -0.46
CA VAL A 191 15.91 -10.07 0.97
C VAL A 191 16.79 -9.11 1.79
N PRO A 192 18.07 -8.86 1.49
CA PRO A 192 18.84 -7.84 2.20
C PRO A 192 18.29 -6.43 1.93
N TYR A 193 17.73 -6.15 0.77
CA TYR A 193 17.14 -4.86 0.46
C TYR A 193 16.02 -4.50 1.46
N ILE A 194 15.04 -5.38 1.66
CA ILE A 194 13.93 -5.13 2.59
C ILE A 194 14.39 -5.14 4.06
N ALA A 195 15.42 -5.92 4.41
CA ALA A 195 15.98 -5.93 5.76
C ALA A 195 16.61 -4.56 6.10
N ILE A 196 17.45 -4.01 5.21
CA ILE A 196 18.09 -2.71 5.40
C ILE A 196 17.06 -1.57 5.37
N LEU A 197 16.11 -1.61 4.44
CA LEU A 197 14.95 -0.70 4.39
C LEU A 197 14.22 -0.69 5.74
N GLY A 198 13.90 -1.88 6.27
CA GLY A 198 13.19 -2.02 7.53
C GLY A 198 13.96 -1.44 8.72
N VAL A 199 15.29 -1.63 8.78
CA VAL A 199 16.16 -0.99 9.78
C VAL A 199 16.09 0.53 9.66
N GLY A 200 16.33 1.06 8.46
CA GLY A 200 16.34 2.51 8.23
C GLY A 200 15.00 3.16 8.58
N MET A 201 13.89 2.60 8.11
CA MET A 201 12.55 3.09 8.41
C MET A 201 12.23 3.00 9.92
N SER A 202 12.57 1.89 10.57
CA SER A 202 12.32 1.70 12.00
C SER A 202 13.08 2.73 12.83
N LEU A 203 14.35 2.98 12.53
CA LEU A 203 15.19 3.97 13.21
C LEU A 203 14.68 5.41 13.00
N LEU A 204 14.29 5.76 11.77
CA LEU A 204 13.75 7.08 11.46
C LEU A 204 12.43 7.38 12.20
N LEU A 205 11.64 6.36 12.51
CA LEU A 205 10.38 6.52 13.25
C LEU A 205 10.54 6.44 14.77
N VAL A 206 11.72 6.11 15.32
CA VAL A 206 11.98 6.07 16.77
C VAL A 206 11.54 7.35 17.49
N PRO A 207 11.88 8.57 17.01
CA PRO A 207 11.45 9.80 17.71
C PRO A 207 9.92 9.93 17.84
N ALA A 208 9.17 9.46 16.82
CA ALA A 208 7.72 9.43 16.87
C ALA A 208 7.20 8.40 17.88
N MET A 209 7.85 7.24 17.99
CA MET A 209 7.50 6.18 18.93
C MET A 209 7.83 6.54 20.38
N VAL A 210 8.93 7.20 20.63
CA VAL A 210 9.27 7.72 21.97
C VAL A 210 8.17 8.65 22.49
N ARG A 211 7.67 9.54 21.64
CA ARG A 211 6.53 10.41 21.98
C ARG A 211 5.22 9.65 22.18
N ARG A 212 5.08 8.45 21.62
CA ARG A 212 3.91 7.57 21.67
C ARG A 212 4.12 6.33 22.55
N ARG A 213 5.09 6.35 23.47
CA ARG A 213 5.49 5.20 24.30
C ARG A 213 4.30 4.51 25.02
N ALA A 214 3.33 5.29 25.50
CA ALA A 214 2.16 4.76 26.16
C ALA A 214 1.23 4.00 25.19
N ALA A 215 1.04 4.52 23.96
CA ALA A 215 0.30 3.84 22.89
C ALA A 215 1.01 2.56 22.46
N LEU A 216 2.33 2.61 22.28
CA LEU A 216 3.16 1.46 21.95
C LEU A 216 3.04 0.34 23.00
N ALA A 217 3.18 0.68 24.30
CA ALA A 217 3.03 -0.28 25.39
C ALA A 217 1.62 -0.89 25.44
N ARG A 218 0.59 -0.09 25.13
CA ARG A 218 -0.81 -0.56 25.07
C ARG A 218 -1.00 -1.54 23.92
N GLU A 219 -0.52 -1.22 22.72
CA GLU A 219 -0.61 -2.12 21.56
C GLU A 219 0.06 -3.47 21.84
N TRP A 220 1.25 -3.48 22.45
CA TRP A 220 1.94 -4.73 22.82
C TRP A 220 1.19 -5.53 23.88
N ARG A 221 0.53 -4.88 24.84
CA ARG A 221 -0.27 -5.58 25.87
C ARG A 221 -1.55 -6.19 25.30
N THR A 222 -2.24 -5.49 24.39
CA THR A 222 -3.56 -5.89 23.90
C THR A 222 -3.52 -6.66 22.60
N ASN A 223 -2.59 -6.31 21.69
CA ASN A 223 -2.58 -6.76 20.30
C ASN A 223 -1.31 -7.53 19.90
N TRP A 224 -0.50 -8.04 20.85
CA TRP A 224 0.78 -8.68 20.55
C TRP A 224 0.67 -9.83 19.53
N ARG A 225 -0.38 -10.66 19.61
CA ARG A 225 -0.62 -11.75 18.66
C ARG A 225 -0.89 -11.21 17.24
N ALA A 226 -1.68 -10.15 17.15
CA ALA A 226 -1.95 -9.48 15.88
C ALA A 226 -0.69 -8.83 15.30
N ILE A 227 0.18 -8.26 16.16
CA ILE A 227 1.49 -7.71 15.76
C ILE A 227 2.37 -8.83 15.17
N LEU A 228 2.48 -10.00 15.83
CA LEU A 228 3.24 -11.14 15.32
C LEU A 228 2.74 -11.59 13.94
N VAL A 229 1.43 -11.78 13.80
CA VAL A 229 0.82 -12.19 12.53
C VAL A 229 1.03 -11.12 11.46
N ALA A 230 0.76 -9.84 11.79
CA ALA A 230 0.94 -8.73 10.87
C ALA A 230 2.40 -8.56 10.44
N SER A 231 3.38 -8.82 11.33
CA SER A 231 4.81 -8.80 11.00
C SER A 231 5.14 -9.76 9.86
N THR A 232 4.73 -11.01 10.00
CA THR A 232 4.97 -12.05 8.99
C THR A 232 4.24 -11.74 7.69
N LEU A 233 2.96 -11.36 7.77
CA LEU A 233 2.15 -11.07 6.58
C LEU A 233 2.64 -9.83 5.84
N ASN A 234 3.00 -8.75 6.54
CA ASN A 234 3.51 -7.53 5.93
C ASN A 234 4.84 -7.78 5.22
N LEU A 235 5.79 -8.43 5.92
CA LEU A 235 7.09 -8.80 5.35
C LEU A 235 6.94 -9.66 4.11
N THR A 236 6.18 -10.76 4.20
CA THR A 236 5.97 -11.68 3.09
C THR A 236 5.31 -10.98 1.91
N SER A 237 4.24 -10.22 2.15
CA SER A 237 3.55 -9.47 1.10
C SER A 237 4.50 -8.54 0.35
N TYR A 238 5.32 -7.78 1.09
CA TYR A 238 6.19 -6.81 0.45
C TYR A 238 7.39 -7.45 -0.24
N LEU A 239 7.93 -8.52 0.33
CA LEU A 239 9.00 -9.28 -0.29
C LEU A 239 8.57 -9.88 -1.64
N LEU A 240 7.34 -10.42 -1.73
CA LEU A 240 6.77 -10.90 -2.99
C LEU A 240 6.66 -9.76 -4.04
N VAL A 241 6.28 -8.56 -3.63
CA VAL A 241 6.25 -7.38 -4.52
C VAL A 241 7.65 -7.02 -5.00
N LEU A 242 8.65 -7.04 -4.14
CA LEU A 242 10.03 -6.75 -4.52
C LEU A 242 10.59 -7.78 -5.53
N PHE A 243 10.26 -9.05 -5.37
CA PHE A 243 10.58 -10.07 -6.39
C PHE A 243 9.84 -9.81 -7.70
N ALA A 244 8.55 -9.46 -7.64
CA ALA A 244 7.77 -9.12 -8.82
C ALA A 244 8.34 -7.91 -9.57
N PHE A 245 8.87 -6.90 -8.87
CA PHE A 245 9.57 -5.77 -9.47
C PHE A 245 10.82 -6.18 -10.25
N ARG A 246 11.52 -7.25 -9.87
CA ARG A 246 12.63 -7.78 -10.68
C ARG A 246 12.17 -8.43 -11.99
N LEU A 247 10.96 -8.93 -12.03
CA LEU A 247 10.44 -9.77 -13.11
C LEU A 247 9.53 -9.02 -14.09
N SER A 248 8.98 -7.86 -13.69
CA SER A 248 7.98 -7.15 -14.48
C SER A 248 8.08 -5.63 -14.32
N LYS A 249 7.40 -4.89 -15.21
CA LYS A 249 7.34 -3.43 -15.19
C LYS A 249 6.66 -2.93 -13.89
N ALA A 250 7.17 -1.83 -13.33
CA ALA A 250 6.67 -1.26 -12.08
C ALA A 250 5.18 -0.94 -12.16
N GLY A 251 4.73 -0.30 -13.24
CA GLY A 251 3.32 0.02 -13.45
C GLY A 251 2.41 -1.21 -13.46
N TYR A 252 2.85 -2.33 -14.02
CA TYR A 252 2.08 -3.57 -14.05
C TYR A 252 1.97 -4.23 -12.67
N VAL A 253 3.07 -4.26 -11.92
CA VAL A 253 3.11 -4.80 -10.56
C VAL A 253 2.19 -4.02 -9.64
N VAL A 254 2.26 -2.69 -9.68
CA VAL A 254 1.43 -1.82 -8.83
C VAL A 254 -0.04 -1.93 -9.21
N ALA A 255 -0.38 -1.91 -10.50
CA ALA A 255 -1.77 -2.05 -10.94
C ALA A 255 -2.37 -3.42 -10.58
N ALA A 256 -1.65 -4.52 -10.82
CA ALA A 256 -2.11 -5.88 -10.49
C ALA A 256 -2.30 -6.07 -8.97
N ARG A 257 -1.49 -5.40 -8.14
CA ARG A 257 -1.61 -5.43 -6.67
C ARG A 257 -2.95 -4.89 -6.17
N GLU A 258 -3.62 -4.04 -6.95
CA GLU A 258 -4.90 -3.45 -6.54
C GLU A 258 -6.07 -4.44 -6.53
N ILE A 259 -5.88 -5.68 -6.96
CA ILE A 259 -6.84 -6.75 -6.70
C ILE A 259 -7.13 -6.91 -5.19
N SER A 260 -6.20 -6.48 -4.33
CA SER A 260 -6.41 -6.41 -2.87
C SER A 260 -7.62 -5.54 -2.48
N ILE A 261 -7.98 -4.56 -3.28
CA ILE A 261 -9.18 -3.73 -3.06
C ILE A 261 -10.45 -4.57 -3.30
N VAL A 262 -10.45 -5.39 -4.36
CA VAL A 262 -11.57 -6.31 -4.66
C VAL A 262 -11.76 -7.29 -3.50
N LEU A 263 -10.65 -7.86 -3.00
CA LEU A 263 -10.66 -8.75 -1.84
C LEU A 263 -11.13 -8.02 -0.57
N SER A 264 -10.73 -6.77 -0.36
CA SER A 264 -11.18 -5.96 0.77
C SER A 264 -12.67 -5.66 0.74
N VAL A 265 -13.25 -5.44 -0.44
CA VAL A 265 -14.71 -5.28 -0.62
C VAL A 265 -15.45 -6.59 -0.28
N ALA A 266 -14.90 -7.73 -0.71
CA ALA A 266 -15.47 -9.03 -0.39
C ALA A 266 -15.40 -9.33 1.13
N ILE A 267 -14.26 -9.06 1.77
CA ILE A 267 -14.07 -9.17 3.22
C ILE A 267 -15.03 -8.25 3.98
N GLY A 268 -15.19 -7.00 3.52
CA GLY A 268 -16.11 -6.03 4.10
C GLY A 268 -17.56 -6.55 4.13
N ARG A 269 -17.98 -7.22 3.05
CA ARG A 269 -19.31 -7.84 3.00
C ARG A 269 -19.43 -9.07 3.90
N LEU A 270 -18.46 -9.99 3.82
CA LEU A 270 -18.55 -11.31 4.46
C LEU A 270 -18.28 -11.25 5.97
N TRP A 271 -17.32 -10.42 6.40
CA TRP A 271 -16.90 -10.33 7.81
C TRP A 271 -17.49 -9.16 8.57
N PHE A 272 -17.79 -8.05 7.89
CA PHE A 272 -18.31 -6.84 8.53
C PHE A 272 -19.79 -6.57 8.23
N GLY A 273 -20.45 -7.40 7.38
CA GLY A 273 -21.86 -7.26 7.07
C GLY A 273 -22.23 -5.94 6.35
N GLU A 274 -21.26 -5.30 5.66
CA GLU A 274 -21.47 -4.01 5.00
C GLU A 274 -22.58 -4.10 3.94
N ARG A 275 -23.53 -3.17 3.98
CA ARG A 275 -24.65 -3.07 3.04
C ARG A 275 -24.30 -2.15 1.86
N GLY A 276 -24.98 -2.30 0.71
CA GLY A 276 -24.80 -1.41 -0.45
C GLY A 276 -23.70 -1.85 -1.44
N VAL A 277 -23.39 -3.13 -1.51
CA VAL A 277 -22.25 -3.71 -2.25
C VAL A 277 -22.41 -3.68 -3.77
N GLY A 278 -23.62 -3.53 -4.34
CA GLY A 278 -23.85 -3.68 -5.79
C GLY A 278 -23.01 -2.71 -6.67
N ARG A 279 -23.01 -1.41 -6.33
CA ARG A 279 -22.20 -0.42 -7.07
C ARG A 279 -20.69 -0.64 -6.88
N ARG A 280 -20.28 -1.09 -5.69
CA ARG A 280 -18.88 -1.42 -5.41
C ARG A 280 -18.43 -2.67 -6.18
N LEU A 281 -19.33 -3.64 -6.40
CA LEU A 281 -19.06 -4.82 -7.22
C LEU A 281 -18.84 -4.45 -8.69
N ALA A 282 -19.67 -3.56 -9.28
CA ALA A 282 -19.46 -3.07 -10.64
C ALA A 282 -18.11 -2.37 -10.80
N ALA A 283 -17.72 -1.51 -9.85
CA ALA A 283 -16.42 -0.87 -9.85
C ALA A 283 -15.26 -1.86 -9.61
N ALA A 284 -15.46 -2.87 -8.74
CA ALA A 284 -14.49 -3.95 -8.52
C ALA A 284 -14.29 -4.80 -9.78
N SER A 285 -15.34 -4.98 -10.61
CA SER A 285 -15.21 -5.67 -11.92
C SER A 285 -14.31 -4.91 -12.89
N LEU A 286 -14.31 -3.57 -12.86
CA LEU A 286 -13.36 -2.77 -13.64
C LEU A 286 -11.90 -2.99 -13.18
N VAL A 287 -11.67 -3.05 -11.86
CA VAL A 287 -10.34 -3.37 -11.33
C VAL A 287 -9.91 -4.76 -11.80
N LEU A 288 -10.79 -5.75 -11.72
CA LEU A 288 -10.49 -7.12 -12.17
C LEU A 288 -10.19 -7.16 -13.68
N ALA A 289 -11.01 -6.52 -14.51
CA ALA A 289 -10.78 -6.42 -15.95
C ALA A 289 -9.43 -5.75 -16.25
N GLY A 290 -9.11 -4.68 -15.55
CA GLY A 290 -7.82 -4.00 -15.67
C GLY A 290 -6.64 -4.90 -15.31
N VAL A 291 -6.73 -5.67 -14.21
CA VAL A 291 -5.69 -6.64 -13.82
C VAL A 291 -5.54 -7.73 -14.87
N ILE A 292 -6.62 -8.22 -15.46
CA ILE A 292 -6.57 -9.20 -16.57
C ILE A 292 -5.85 -8.60 -17.79
N CYS A 293 -6.17 -7.35 -18.18
CA CYS A 293 -5.47 -6.68 -19.29
C CYS A 293 -3.96 -6.55 -19.00
N VAL A 294 -3.57 -6.16 -17.78
CA VAL A 294 -2.15 -6.08 -17.37
C VAL A 294 -1.49 -7.46 -17.37
N ALA A 295 -2.19 -8.50 -16.95
CA ALA A 295 -1.68 -9.88 -16.95
C ALA A 295 -1.39 -10.38 -18.38
N LEU A 296 -2.28 -10.06 -19.33
CA LEU A 296 -2.14 -10.42 -20.74
C LEU A 296 -1.18 -9.51 -21.52
N ALA A 297 -0.84 -8.34 -20.98
CA ALA A 297 0.09 -7.39 -21.60
C ALA A 297 1.51 -7.97 -21.68
N ARG A 298 2.09 -7.95 -22.89
CA ARG A 298 3.46 -8.38 -23.17
C ARG A 298 4.41 -7.18 -23.26
#